data_1683f4f2b5d243a5ab7769377c9ca204
#
_entry.id   1683f4f2b5d243a5ab7769377c9ca204
#
_cell.length_a   1.000
_cell.length_b   1.000
_cell.length_c   1.000
_cell.angle_alpha   90.00
_cell.angle_beta   90.00
_cell.angle_gamma   90.00
#
_symmetry.space_group_name_H-M   'P 1'
#
loop_
_entity.id
_entity.type
_entity.pdbx_description
1 polymer ?
#
loop_
_entity_poly.entity_id
_entity_poly.type
_entity_poly.pdbx_seq_one_letter_code
_entity_poly.pdbx_strand_id
1 'polypeptide(L)'
;MISQAHEPEELPEHDNGRPEGNVNGRMCIVTRQSGSTDELIRFVAGPDGTIVPDLKRQLPGRGCWVTADRALIEKALAKKLFARALKTDVKAGPELLVLLDRLMAQQLAGMMSMARKAGQFISGATKVDAAVRSGKSLGVFHATDAAPDGVRKINQARKAWTLDCRDWPECRSR
;
A
#
# COMPACT_ATOMS: atom_id res chain seq x y z
N MET A 1 -43.59 52.97 -22.78
CA MET A 1 -42.22 52.76 -22.28
C MET A 1 -42.08 51.29 -21.96
N ILE A 2 -41.45 50.57 -22.86
CA ILE A 2 -41.31 49.11 -22.80
C ILE A 2 -39.90 48.81 -22.25
N SER A 3 -39.86 48.23 -21.05
CA SER A 3 -38.62 47.80 -20.43
C SER A 3 -38.25 46.42 -20.99
N GLN A 4 -37.15 46.37 -21.71
CA GLN A 4 -36.59 45.13 -22.22
C GLN A 4 -35.87 44.38 -21.07
N ALA A 5 -36.33 43.20 -20.77
CA ALA A 5 -35.63 42.27 -19.90
C ALA A 5 -34.40 41.73 -20.64
N HIS A 6 -33.25 41.88 -20.02
CA HIS A 6 -31.98 41.35 -20.45
C HIS A 6 -31.89 39.87 -19.98
N GLU A 7 -31.90 38.93 -20.91
CA GLU A 7 -31.61 37.53 -20.66
C GLU A 7 -30.12 37.35 -20.35
N PRO A 8 -29.74 36.55 -19.35
CA PRO A 8 -28.33 36.24 -19.11
C PRO A 8 -27.87 35.23 -20.15
N GLU A 9 -26.82 35.58 -20.87
CA GLU A 9 -26.07 34.80 -21.81
C GLU A 9 -25.45 33.60 -21.06
N GLU A 10 -25.92 32.36 -21.40
CA GLU A 10 -25.29 31.13 -20.95
C GLU A 10 -23.92 30.99 -21.61
N LEU A 11 -22.87 31.03 -20.76
CA LEU A 11 -21.50 30.73 -21.18
C LEU A 11 -21.42 29.22 -21.47
N PRO A 12 -20.79 28.80 -22.56
CA PRO A 12 -20.63 27.39 -22.88
C PRO A 12 -19.74 26.71 -21.83
N GLU A 13 -20.28 25.70 -21.17
CA GLU A 13 -19.50 24.78 -20.35
C GLU A 13 -18.44 24.09 -21.20
N HIS A 14 -17.19 24.52 -21.06
CA HIS A 14 -16.06 23.77 -21.55
C HIS A 14 -15.91 22.48 -20.70
N ASP A 15 -16.53 21.42 -21.18
CA ASP A 15 -16.20 20.07 -20.80
C ASP A 15 -14.76 19.77 -21.28
N ASN A 16 -13.80 20.16 -20.48
CA ASN A 16 -12.45 19.66 -20.60
C ASN A 16 -12.46 18.26 -19.96
N GLY A 17 -12.74 17.24 -20.76
CA GLY A 17 -12.61 15.83 -20.44
C GLY A 17 -11.24 15.48 -19.87
N ARG A 18 -11.01 15.86 -18.63
CA ARG A 18 -9.90 15.41 -17.82
C ARG A 18 -10.33 14.08 -17.22
N PRO A 19 -9.60 12.98 -17.48
CA PRO A 19 -9.94 11.72 -16.83
C PRO A 19 -9.89 11.92 -15.33
N GLU A 20 -11.02 11.75 -14.67
CA GLU A 20 -11.12 11.68 -13.23
C GLU A 20 -10.21 10.56 -12.74
N GLY A 21 -9.19 10.91 -11.98
CA GLY A 21 -8.32 9.93 -11.34
C GLY A 21 -6.83 10.16 -11.54
N ASN A 22 -6.30 11.27 -11.12
CA ASN A 22 -4.94 11.31 -10.58
C ASN A 22 -4.59 12.63 -9.90
N VAL A 23 -5.18 12.87 -8.77
CA VAL A 23 -4.70 13.91 -7.87
C VAL A 23 -3.39 13.40 -7.27
N ASN A 24 -2.25 13.81 -7.83
CA ASN A 24 -0.87 13.45 -7.47
C ASN A 24 -0.36 12.09 -7.99
N GLY A 25 -0.55 11.80 -9.27
CA GLY A 25 0.05 10.62 -9.91
C GLY A 25 1.57 10.61 -9.82
N ARG A 26 2.08 9.80 -8.91
CA ARG A 26 3.51 9.54 -8.79
C ARG A 26 3.87 8.43 -9.76
N MET A 27 5.01 8.57 -10.45
CA MET A 27 5.44 7.65 -11.48
C MET A 27 6.56 6.74 -10.95
N CYS A 28 6.40 5.44 -11.15
CA CYS A 28 7.46 4.45 -10.88
C CYS A 28 8.65 4.68 -11.82
N ILE A 29 9.86 4.80 -11.27
CA ILE A 29 11.08 5.03 -12.07
C ILE A 29 11.47 3.84 -12.95
N VAL A 30 10.95 2.64 -12.66
CA VAL A 30 11.23 1.40 -13.38
C VAL A 30 10.23 1.13 -14.49
N THR A 31 8.93 1.15 -14.16
CA THR A 31 7.85 0.81 -15.10
C THR A 31 7.34 2.00 -15.89
N ARG A 32 7.61 3.22 -15.42
CA ARG A 32 7.07 4.48 -15.96
C ARG A 32 5.54 4.58 -15.85
N GLN A 33 4.93 3.74 -15.06
CA GLN A 33 3.50 3.79 -14.78
C GLN A 33 3.23 4.69 -13.58
N SER A 34 2.16 5.45 -13.66
CA SER A 34 1.63 6.21 -12.53
C SER A 34 0.87 5.26 -11.60
N GLY A 35 0.98 5.48 -10.31
CA GLY A 35 0.29 4.67 -9.30
C GLY A 35 -0.08 5.49 -8.07
N SER A 36 -0.92 4.92 -7.24
CA SER A 36 -1.30 5.50 -5.96
C SER A 36 -0.13 5.50 -4.98
N THR A 37 -0.25 6.29 -3.94
CA THR A 37 0.75 6.31 -2.86
C THR A 37 0.82 5.01 -2.07
N ASP A 38 -0.18 4.16 -2.19
CA ASP A 38 -0.26 2.88 -1.48
C ASP A 38 0.39 1.74 -2.29
N GLU A 39 0.49 1.93 -3.61
CA GLU A 39 1.18 1.01 -4.51
C GLU A 39 2.66 1.32 -4.70
N LEU A 40 3.08 2.53 -4.32
CA LEU A 40 4.43 3.03 -4.58
C LEU A 40 5.18 3.31 -3.28
N ILE A 41 6.42 2.84 -3.20
CA ILE A 41 7.35 3.18 -2.12
C ILE A 41 8.18 4.39 -2.54
N ARG A 42 8.27 5.38 -1.66
CA ARG A 42 9.15 6.54 -1.83
C ARG A 42 10.55 6.20 -1.36
N PHE A 43 11.55 6.66 -2.10
CA PHE A 43 12.96 6.58 -1.74
C PHE A 43 13.58 7.97 -1.80
N VAL A 44 14.46 8.28 -0.86
CA VAL A 44 15.19 9.54 -0.80
C VAL A 44 16.69 9.28 -0.62
N ALA A 45 17.52 10.25 -0.98
CA ALA A 45 18.93 10.20 -0.63
C ALA A 45 19.13 10.74 0.80
N GLY A 46 19.78 9.97 1.64
CA GLY A 46 20.26 10.41 2.94
C GLY A 46 21.43 11.39 2.82
N PRO A 47 21.83 12.03 3.91
CA PRO A 47 22.92 13.01 3.92
C PRO A 47 24.29 12.42 3.56
N ASP A 48 24.46 11.13 3.77
CA ASP A 48 25.64 10.34 3.42
C ASP A 48 25.62 9.77 1.99
N GLY A 49 24.60 10.12 1.22
CA GLY A 49 24.35 9.60 -0.13
C GLY A 49 23.75 8.19 -0.16
N THR A 50 23.41 7.58 0.98
CA THR A 50 22.75 6.27 1.00
C THR A 50 21.26 6.41 0.65
N ILE A 51 20.71 5.47 -0.12
CA ILE A 51 19.28 5.43 -0.40
C ILE A 51 18.51 4.92 0.80
N VAL A 52 17.48 5.68 1.19
CA VAL A 52 16.62 5.36 2.33
C VAL A 52 15.17 5.21 1.89
N PRO A 53 14.49 4.09 2.24
CA PRO A 53 13.04 3.95 2.03
C PRO A 53 12.27 4.90 2.97
N ASP A 54 11.35 5.67 2.41
CA ASP A 54 10.50 6.60 3.16
C ASP A 54 9.05 6.12 3.16
N LEU A 55 8.78 5.08 3.93
CA LEU A 55 7.45 4.46 4.03
C LEU A 55 6.40 5.41 4.61
N LYS A 56 6.81 6.32 5.49
CA LYS A 56 5.93 7.31 6.13
C LYS A 56 5.78 8.60 5.31
N ARG A 57 6.58 8.77 4.26
CA ARG A 57 6.57 9.96 3.39
C ARG A 57 6.87 11.27 4.15
N GLN A 58 7.72 11.18 5.17
CA GLN A 58 8.05 12.29 6.06
C GLN A 58 9.47 12.83 5.88
N LEU A 59 10.34 12.09 5.18
CA LEU A 59 11.72 12.51 4.99
C LEU A 59 11.82 13.70 4.03
N PRO A 60 12.66 14.69 4.35
CA PRO A 60 12.88 15.85 3.49
C PRO A 60 13.62 15.47 2.20
N GLY A 61 13.64 16.39 1.23
CA GLY A 61 14.42 16.28 0.03
C GLY A 61 13.63 15.68 -1.16
N ARG A 62 14.36 15.58 -2.29
CA ARG A 62 13.83 14.98 -3.51
C ARG A 62 13.65 13.49 -3.32
N GLY A 63 12.46 13.00 -3.61
CA GLY A 63 12.16 11.57 -3.61
C GLY A 63 11.90 11.03 -5.00
N CYS A 64 12.14 9.74 -5.18
CA CYS A 64 11.70 8.96 -6.34
C CYS A 64 10.80 7.81 -5.86
N TRP A 65 10.05 7.23 -6.78
CA TRP A 65 9.02 6.26 -6.48
C TRP A 65 9.25 4.96 -7.23
N VAL A 66 9.07 3.84 -6.54
CA VAL A 66 9.14 2.50 -7.14
C VAL A 66 7.90 1.73 -6.68
N THR A 67 7.28 0.99 -7.59
CA THR A 67 6.19 0.08 -7.23
C THR A 67 6.63 -0.87 -6.12
N ALA A 68 5.74 -1.17 -5.19
CA ALA A 68 6.00 -2.02 -4.02
C ALA A 68 6.16 -3.50 -4.43
N ASP A 69 7.11 -3.76 -5.31
CA ASP A 69 7.48 -5.06 -5.84
C ASP A 69 8.99 -5.24 -5.70
N ARG A 70 9.40 -6.35 -5.06
CA ARG A 70 10.80 -6.67 -4.80
C ARG A 70 11.63 -6.73 -6.08
N ALA A 71 11.12 -7.40 -7.12
CA ALA A 71 11.82 -7.55 -8.39
C ALA A 71 12.05 -6.20 -9.09
N LEU A 72 11.11 -5.26 -8.96
CA LEU A 72 11.25 -3.92 -9.51
C LEU A 72 12.28 -3.10 -8.72
N ILE A 73 12.36 -3.26 -7.41
CA ILE A 73 13.38 -2.59 -6.60
C ILE A 73 14.76 -3.16 -6.91
N GLU A 74 14.93 -4.46 -7.05
CA GLU A 74 16.16 -5.11 -7.49
C GLU A 74 16.59 -4.62 -8.88
N LYS A 75 15.64 -4.49 -9.80
CA LYS A 75 15.89 -3.94 -11.14
C LYS A 75 16.32 -2.46 -11.09
N ALA A 76 15.74 -1.67 -10.17
CA ALA A 76 16.15 -0.28 -9.97
C ALA A 76 17.59 -0.17 -9.45
N LEU A 77 17.99 -1.08 -8.53
CA LEU A 77 19.36 -1.20 -8.02
C LEU A 77 20.34 -1.58 -9.14
N ALA A 78 20.06 -2.67 -9.84
CA ALA A 78 20.94 -3.19 -10.90
C ALA A 78 21.18 -2.17 -12.01
N LYS A 79 20.16 -1.39 -12.36
CA LYS A 79 20.22 -0.38 -13.43
C LYS A 79 20.61 1.02 -12.93
N LYS A 80 20.98 1.19 -11.66
CA LYS A 80 21.34 2.48 -11.02
C LYS A 80 20.30 3.59 -11.25
N LEU A 81 19.00 3.22 -11.27
CA LEU A 81 17.93 4.16 -11.60
C LEU A 81 17.70 5.20 -10.50
N PHE A 82 18.08 4.91 -9.26
CA PHE A 82 17.98 5.85 -8.14
C PHE A 82 18.86 7.10 -8.36
N ALA A 83 20.12 6.93 -8.74
CA ALA A 83 21.03 8.05 -9.02
C ALA A 83 20.47 8.95 -10.13
N ARG A 84 19.95 8.35 -11.21
CA ARG A 84 19.34 9.09 -12.32
C ARG A 84 18.09 9.86 -11.91
N ALA A 85 17.21 9.24 -11.10
CA ALA A 85 15.95 9.84 -10.67
C ALA A 85 16.17 10.97 -9.67
N LEU A 86 17.08 10.79 -8.73
CA LEU A 86 17.40 11.76 -7.69
C LEU A 86 18.35 12.86 -8.18
N LYS A 87 18.98 12.67 -9.35
CA LYS A 87 19.98 13.58 -9.94
C LYS A 87 21.16 13.86 -8.98
N THR A 88 21.56 12.86 -8.23
CA THR A 88 22.70 12.93 -7.33
C THR A 88 23.38 11.56 -7.29
N ASP A 89 24.66 11.56 -6.95
CA ASP A 89 25.36 10.30 -6.74
C ASP A 89 24.86 9.65 -5.45
N VAL A 90 24.46 8.39 -5.56
CA VAL A 90 23.87 7.67 -4.43
C VAL A 90 24.46 6.27 -4.33
N LYS A 91 24.66 5.88 -3.06
CA LYS A 91 25.05 4.52 -2.69
C LYS A 91 23.80 3.68 -2.49
N ALA A 92 23.60 2.73 -3.36
CA ALA A 92 22.48 1.79 -3.30
C ALA A 92 23.00 0.37 -3.54
N GLY A 93 22.92 -0.46 -2.53
CA GLY A 93 23.37 -1.85 -2.57
C GLY A 93 22.26 -2.81 -2.14
N PRO A 94 22.54 -4.12 -2.10
CA PRO A 94 21.57 -5.15 -1.70
C PRO A 94 21.07 -4.99 -0.26
N GLU A 95 21.82 -4.28 0.60
CA GLU A 95 21.45 -3.92 1.95
C GLU A 95 20.15 -3.09 2.00
N LEU A 96 19.82 -2.37 0.92
CA LEU A 96 18.57 -1.62 0.81
C LEU A 96 17.35 -2.54 0.94
N LEU A 97 17.40 -3.74 0.38
CA LEU A 97 16.30 -4.70 0.45
C LEU A 97 16.11 -5.21 1.87
N VAL A 98 17.21 -5.50 2.57
CA VAL A 98 17.18 -5.93 3.97
C VAL A 98 16.61 -4.83 4.87
N LEU A 99 17.04 -3.59 4.64
CA LEU A 99 16.51 -2.43 5.35
C LEU A 99 15.01 -2.25 5.08
N LEU A 100 14.59 -2.37 3.83
CA LEU A 100 13.18 -2.25 3.44
C LEU A 100 12.33 -3.33 4.13
N ASP A 101 12.73 -4.59 4.06
CA ASP A 101 12.02 -5.71 4.71
C ASP A 101 11.86 -5.45 6.21
N ARG A 102 12.92 -4.99 6.88
CA ARG A 102 12.89 -4.63 8.31
C ARG A 102 11.92 -3.50 8.60
N LEU A 103 11.95 -2.42 7.80
CA LEU A 103 11.07 -1.27 8.00
C LEU A 103 9.60 -1.62 7.74
N MET A 104 9.32 -2.44 6.73
CA MET A 104 7.98 -2.93 6.45
C MET A 104 7.46 -3.82 7.58
N ALA A 105 8.27 -4.74 8.09
CA ALA A 105 7.90 -5.57 9.23
C ALA A 105 7.60 -4.73 10.50
N GLN A 106 8.42 -3.73 10.78
CA GLN A 106 8.18 -2.81 11.90
C GLN A 106 6.89 -2.01 11.73
N GLN A 107 6.62 -1.51 10.53
CA GLN A 107 5.39 -0.77 10.24
C GLN A 107 4.16 -1.67 10.40
N LEU A 108 4.20 -2.88 9.85
CA LEU A 108 3.13 -3.86 9.99
C LEU A 108 2.86 -4.20 11.47
N ALA A 109 3.90 -4.49 12.26
CA ALA A 109 3.77 -4.75 13.68
C ALA A 109 3.13 -3.57 14.44
N GLY A 110 3.50 -2.34 14.08
CA GLY A 110 2.89 -1.13 14.62
C GLY A 110 1.41 -1.01 14.29
N MET A 111 1.03 -1.26 13.03
CA MET A 111 -0.37 -1.26 12.59
C MET A 111 -1.20 -2.34 13.29
N MET A 112 -0.67 -3.56 13.41
CA MET A 112 -1.32 -4.65 14.13
C MET A 112 -1.51 -4.31 15.62
N SER A 113 -0.53 -3.65 16.23
CA SER A 113 -0.63 -3.19 17.62
C SER A 113 -1.73 -2.14 17.81
N MET A 114 -1.85 -1.19 16.89
CA MET A 114 -2.94 -0.20 16.89
C MET A 114 -4.31 -0.86 16.68
N ALA A 115 -4.43 -1.74 15.70
CA ALA A 115 -5.65 -2.48 15.43
C ALA A 115 -6.08 -3.33 16.65
N ARG A 116 -5.11 -3.91 17.38
CA ARG A 116 -5.39 -4.63 18.63
C ARG A 116 -5.94 -3.70 19.71
N LYS A 117 -5.37 -2.51 19.90
CA LYS A 117 -5.86 -1.51 20.85
C LYS A 117 -7.28 -1.05 20.51
N ALA A 118 -7.58 -0.94 19.21
CA ALA A 118 -8.92 -0.59 18.72
C ALA A 118 -9.93 -1.77 18.74
N GLY A 119 -9.53 -2.95 19.24
CA GLY A 119 -10.40 -4.14 19.26
C GLY A 119 -10.66 -4.77 17.88
N GLN A 120 -10.00 -4.31 16.84
CA GLN A 120 -10.14 -4.80 15.46
C GLN A 120 -9.22 -6.00 15.15
N PHE A 121 -8.22 -6.23 15.99
CA PHE A 121 -7.30 -7.36 15.87
C PHE A 121 -7.26 -8.13 17.18
N ILE A 122 -7.54 -9.43 17.12
CA ILE A 122 -7.50 -10.34 18.25
C ILE A 122 -6.42 -11.40 18.04
N SER A 123 -5.82 -11.84 19.14
CA SER A 123 -4.79 -12.89 19.14
C SER A 123 -5.09 -13.94 20.22
N GLY A 124 -4.59 -15.15 19.99
CA GLY A 124 -4.78 -16.30 20.86
C GLY A 124 -5.82 -17.28 20.33
N ALA A 125 -5.48 -18.58 20.33
CA ALA A 125 -6.22 -19.62 19.64
C ALA A 125 -7.72 -19.65 20.01
N THR A 126 -8.05 -19.60 21.32
CA THR A 126 -9.43 -19.66 21.80
C THR A 126 -10.27 -18.46 21.35
N LYS A 127 -9.70 -17.24 21.42
CA LYS A 127 -10.41 -16.02 21.01
C LYS A 127 -10.63 -15.98 19.51
N VAL A 128 -9.62 -16.40 18.74
CA VAL A 128 -9.69 -16.48 17.28
C VAL A 128 -10.72 -17.53 16.86
N ASP A 129 -10.72 -18.72 17.47
CA ASP A 129 -11.73 -19.77 17.20
C ASP A 129 -13.16 -19.26 17.44
N ALA A 130 -13.39 -18.60 18.58
CA ALA A 130 -14.70 -18.02 18.89
C ALA A 130 -15.11 -16.93 17.87
N ALA A 131 -14.19 -16.06 17.47
CA ALA A 131 -14.49 -15.02 16.50
C ALA A 131 -14.76 -15.57 15.09
N VAL A 132 -14.02 -16.60 14.69
CA VAL A 132 -14.24 -17.28 13.39
C VAL A 132 -15.60 -17.96 13.40
N ARG A 133 -15.95 -18.70 14.47
CA ARG A 133 -17.24 -19.38 14.60
C ARG A 133 -18.43 -18.42 14.68
N SER A 134 -18.25 -17.23 15.21
CA SER A 134 -19.31 -16.21 15.26
C SER A 134 -19.50 -15.42 13.95
N GLY A 135 -18.70 -15.70 12.92
CA GLY A 135 -18.76 -14.99 11.63
C GLY A 135 -18.29 -13.53 11.66
N LYS A 136 -17.71 -13.07 12.78
CA LYS A 136 -17.24 -11.68 12.94
C LYS A 136 -15.83 -11.45 12.41
N SER A 137 -15.14 -12.50 11.98
CA SER A 137 -13.76 -12.43 11.50
C SER A 137 -13.71 -12.16 10.01
N LEU A 138 -13.06 -11.08 9.59
CA LEU A 138 -12.82 -10.73 8.18
C LEU A 138 -11.65 -11.53 7.59
N GLY A 139 -10.69 -11.92 8.42
CA GLY A 139 -9.52 -12.68 7.99
C GLY A 139 -8.80 -13.34 9.16
N VAL A 140 -7.99 -14.33 8.87
CA VAL A 140 -7.18 -15.04 9.85
C VAL A 140 -5.74 -15.12 9.36
N PHE A 141 -4.80 -14.74 10.22
CA PHE A 141 -3.37 -14.90 10.00
C PHE A 141 -2.83 -16.00 10.89
N HIS A 142 -2.04 -16.89 10.34
CA HIS A 142 -1.30 -17.90 11.07
C HIS A 142 0.18 -17.51 11.13
N ALA A 143 0.80 -17.65 12.29
CA ALA A 143 2.24 -17.56 12.40
C ALA A 143 2.90 -18.71 11.61
N THR A 144 4.08 -18.49 11.08
CA THR A 144 4.82 -19.51 10.29
C THR A 144 5.20 -20.73 11.13
N ASP A 145 5.35 -20.55 12.43
CA ASP A 145 5.66 -21.54 13.45
C ASP A 145 4.43 -22.03 14.22
N ALA A 146 3.22 -21.70 13.75
CA ALA A 146 1.99 -22.10 14.41
C ALA A 146 1.83 -23.64 14.41
N ALA A 147 1.39 -24.18 15.54
CA ALA A 147 1.15 -25.61 15.67
C ALA A 147 0.14 -26.12 14.61
N PRO A 148 0.46 -27.18 13.85
CA PRO A 148 -0.38 -27.65 12.74
C PRO A 148 -1.83 -27.97 13.14
N ASP A 149 -2.03 -28.50 14.35
CA ASP A 149 -3.36 -28.81 14.87
C ASP A 149 -4.20 -27.54 15.11
N GLY A 150 -3.59 -26.48 15.62
CA GLY A 150 -4.25 -25.19 15.79
C GLY A 150 -4.68 -24.59 14.44
N VAL A 151 -3.79 -24.60 13.47
CA VAL A 151 -4.06 -24.15 12.11
C VAL A 151 -5.21 -24.95 11.49
N ARG A 152 -5.17 -26.29 11.62
CA ARG A 152 -6.22 -27.18 11.10
C ARG A 152 -7.59 -26.88 11.72
N LYS A 153 -7.68 -26.74 13.05
CA LYS A 153 -8.92 -26.42 13.77
C LYS A 153 -9.54 -25.10 13.30
N ILE A 154 -8.74 -24.05 13.20
CA ILE A 154 -9.21 -22.73 12.76
C ILE A 154 -9.66 -22.79 11.29
N ASN A 155 -8.92 -23.48 10.43
CA ASN A 155 -9.28 -23.64 9.02
C ASN A 155 -10.57 -24.46 8.85
N GLN A 156 -10.82 -25.46 9.68
CA GLN A 156 -12.09 -26.21 9.72
C GLN A 156 -13.25 -25.31 10.16
N ALA A 157 -13.06 -24.52 11.22
CA ALA A 157 -14.07 -23.55 11.67
C ALA A 157 -14.40 -22.53 10.59
N ARG A 158 -13.40 -22.04 9.84
CA ARG A 158 -13.59 -21.11 8.73
C ARG A 158 -14.36 -21.73 7.55
N LYS A 159 -14.12 -23.01 7.23
CA LYS A 159 -14.85 -23.72 6.16
C LYS A 159 -16.32 -23.98 6.51
N ALA A 160 -16.63 -24.20 7.78
CA ALA A 160 -18.01 -24.39 8.24
C ALA A 160 -18.84 -23.10 8.12
N TRP A 161 -18.19 -21.95 8.20
CA TRP A 161 -18.74 -20.65 7.85
C TRP A 161 -18.19 -20.30 6.48
N THR A 162 -18.94 -20.54 5.45
CA THR A 162 -18.64 -20.09 4.08
C THR A 162 -18.64 -18.55 4.09
N LEU A 163 -17.51 -17.96 4.48
CA LEU A 163 -17.21 -16.59 4.09
C LEU A 163 -17.05 -16.64 2.58
N ASP A 164 -18.14 -16.37 1.90
CA ASP A 164 -18.17 -16.28 0.46
C ASP A 164 -17.30 -15.08 0.09
N CYS A 165 -16.03 -15.35 -0.28
CA CYS A 165 -15.09 -14.34 -0.74
C CYS A 165 -15.62 -13.52 -1.92
N ARG A 166 -16.81 -13.84 -2.44
CA ARG A 166 -17.46 -13.13 -3.54
C ARG A 166 -17.87 -11.71 -3.20
N ASP A 167 -18.04 -11.40 -1.92
CA ASP A 167 -18.45 -10.05 -1.47
C ASP A 167 -17.29 -9.11 -1.15
N TRP A 168 -16.02 -9.58 -1.30
CA TRP A 168 -14.85 -8.75 -1.09
C TRP A 168 -14.29 -8.27 -2.44
N PRO A 169 -14.28 -6.95 -2.72
CA PRO A 169 -13.88 -6.42 -4.03
C PRO A 169 -12.45 -6.78 -4.47
N GLU A 170 -11.55 -7.05 -3.52
CA GLU A 170 -10.15 -7.37 -3.80
C GLU A 170 -9.84 -8.86 -3.99
N CYS A 171 -10.81 -9.75 -3.74
CA CYS A 171 -10.61 -11.21 -3.90
C CYS A 171 -10.82 -11.69 -5.35
N ARG A 172 -11.23 -10.83 -6.28
CA ARG A 172 -11.52 -11.18 -7.68
C ARG A 172 -10.31 -11.17 -8.62
N SER A 173 -9.11 -10.84 -8.13
CA SER A 173 -7.91 -10.65 -8.98
C SER A 173 -6.81 -11.69 -8.76
N ARG A 174 -7.15 -12.91 -8.33
CA ARG A 174 -6.20 -14.04 -8.33
C ARG A 174 -6.82 -15.29 -8.90
#